data_206aaee11346e708639f526c53f6d0ee
#
_entry.id   206aaee11346e708639f526c53f6d0ee
#
_cell.length_a   1.000
_cell.length_b   1.000
_cell.length_c   1.000
_cell.angle_alpha   90.00
_cell.angle_beta   90.00
_cell.angle_gamma   90.00
#
_symmetry.space_group_name_H-M   'P 1'
#
loop_
_entity.id
_entity.type
_entity.pdbx_description
1 polymer ?
#
loop_
_entity_poly.entity_id
_entity_poly.type
_entity_poly.pdbx_seq_one_letter_code
_entity_poly.pdbx_strand_id
1 'polypeptide(L)'
;SKVKYRFTGYIKMTLRCYYSIAKSNSKKVKEQKRNNVLRPSKKPDIDNVVKIIADSLNEIAYKDDTQIVEVVASKYYSDKPRVEVILEDVI
;
A
#
# COMPACT_ATOMS: atom_id res chain seq x y z
N SER A 1 4.26 22.23 21.46
CA SER A 1 5.28 21.22 21.20
C SER A 1 5.69 21.23 19.74
N LYS A 2 6.97 21.09 19.50
CA LYS A 2 7.50 21.08 18.14
C LYS A 2 7.64 19.64 17.69
N VAL A 3 6.79 19.23 16.72
CA VAL A 3 6.90 17.93 16.10
C VAL A 3 7.76 18.07 14.84
N LYS A 4 8.78 17.23 14.75
CA LYS A 4 9.60 17.16 13.55
C LYS A 4 9.15 15.98 12.70
N TYR A 5 8.74 16.26 11.48
CA TYR A 5 8.33 15.22 10.54
C TYR A 5 9.51 14.73 9.73
N ARG A 6 9.52 13.43 9.44
CA ARG A 6 10.55 12.80 8.61
C ARG A 6 10.57 13.39 7.20
N PHE A 7 9.38 13.68 6.66
CA PHE A 7 9.21 14.21 5.31
C PHE A 7 8.60 15.61 5.38
N THR A 8 9.33 16.59 4.88
CA THR A 8 8.92 17.99 4.93
C THR A 8 8.59 18.59 3.56
N GLY A 9 8.98 17.93 2.47
CA GLY A 9 8.74 18.36 1.10
C GLY A 9 7.77 17.44 0.36
N TYR A 10 7.96 17.34 -0.94
CA TYR A 10 7.15 16.47 -1.78
C TYR A 10 7.49 15.01 -1.54
N ILE A 11 6.47 14.18 -1.59
CA ILE A 11 6.57 12.76 -1.24
C ILE A 11 6.06 11.88 -2.39
N LYS A 12 6.77 10.79 -2.64
CA LYS A 12 6.29 9.66 -3.43
C LYS A 12 5.89 8.56 -2.46
N MET A 13 4.66 8.06 -2.59
CA MET A 13 4.18 6.93 -1.80
C MET A 13 4.03 5.70 -2.68
N THR A 14 4.64 4.60 -2.25
CA THR A 14 4.45 3.30 -2.88
C THR A 14 3.72 2.40 -1.90
N LEU A 15 2.59 1.84 -2.34
CA LEU A 15 1.78 0.90 -1.55
C LEU A 15 1.75 -0.44 -2.23
N ARG A 16 2.00 -1.49 -1.46
CA ARG A 16 1.80 -2.87 -1.90
C ARG A 16 0.84 -3.54 -0.95
N CYS A 17 -0.34 -3.88 -1.46
CA CYS A 17 -1.41 -4.50 -0.67
C CYS A 17 -1.41 -6.00 -0.95
N TYR A 18 -1.12 -6.79 0.05
CA TYR A 18 -1.04 -8.25 -0.05
C TYR A 18 -2.26 -8.87 0.61
N TYR A 19 -3.06 -9.55 -0.19
CA TYR A 19 -4.30 -10.22 0.23
C TYR A 19 -4.01 -11.70 0.47
N SER A 20 -4.73 -12.28 1.41
CA SER A 20 -4.58 -13.70 1.73
C SER A 20 -5.01 -14.60 0.58
N ILE A 21 -4.34 -15.73 0.45
CA ILE A 21 -4.70 -16.79 -0.49
C ILE A 21 -5.64 -17.74 0.25
N ALA A 22 -6.82 -17.99 -0.32
CA ALA A 22 -7.80 -18.87 0.30
C ALA A 22 -7.27 -20.28 0.42
N LYS A 23 -7.41 -20.87 1.60
CA LYS A 23 -6.95 -22.25 1.87
C LYS A 23 -7.67 -23.26 0.99
N SER A 24 -8.90 -22.96 0.59
CA SER A 24 -9.72 -23.82 -0.27
C SER A 24 -9.30 -23.81 -1.74
N ASN A 25 -8.42 -22.90 -2.14
CA ASN A 25 -7.94 -22.86 -3.52
C ASN A 25 -7.15 -24.11 -3.87
N SER A 26 -7.26 -24.56 -5.13
CA SER A 26 -6.43 -25.67 -5.62
C SER A 26 -4.95 -25.28 -5.61
N LYS A 27 -4.07 -26.27 -5.66
CA LYS A 27 -2.63 -26.04 -5.72
C LYS A 27 -2.24 -25.15 -6.89
N LYS A 28 -2.83 -25.40 -8.06
CA LYS A 28 -2.59 -24.60 -9.26
C LYS A 28 -2.98 -23.15 -9.08
N VAL A 29 -4.17 -22.90 -8.51
CA VAL A 29 -4.64 -21.53 -8.26
C VAL A 29 -3.77 -20.83 -7.25
N LYS A 30 -3.36 -21.50 -6.18
CA LYS A 30 -2.43 -20.92 -5.19
C LYS A 30 -1.12 -20.50 -5.83
N GLU A 31 -0.55 -21.31 -6.72
CA GLU A 31 0.66 -20.98 -7.45
C GLU A 31 0.47 -19.76 -8.34
N GLN A 32 -0.64 -19.71 -9.08
CA GLN A 32 -0.96 -18.57 -9.94
C GLN A 32 -1.07 -17.27 -9.13
N LYS A 33 -1.62 -17.34 -7.94
CA LYS A 33 -1.71 -16.19 -7.02
C LYS A 33 -0.34 -15.77 -6.52
N ARG A 34 0.52 -16.72 -6.14
CA ARG A 34 1.89 -16.43 -5.68
C ARG A 34 2.75 -15.82 -6.78
N ASN A 35 2.53 -16.23 -8.02
CA ASN A 35 3.31 -15.79 -9.17
C ASN A 35 2.72 -14.55 -9.87
N ASN A 36 1.73 -13.90 -9.26
CA ASN A 36 1.08 -12.69 -9.78
C ASN A 36 0.37 -12.89 -11.14
N VAL A 37 0.05 -14.13 -11.49
CA VAL A 37 -0.80 -14.43 -12.65
C VAL A 37 -2.24 -14.05 -12.33
N LEU A 38 -2.68 -14.33 -11.10
CA LEU A 38 -3.97 -13.87 -10.58
C LEU A 38 -3.72 -12.78 -9.54
N ARG A 39 -4.49 -11.71 -9.63
CA ARG A 39 -4.38 -10.55 -8.73
C ARG A 39 -5.72 -10.32 -8.04
N PRO A 40 -5.74 -9.76 -6.82
CA PRO A 40 -7.01 -9.49 -6.14
C PRO A 40 -7.75 -8.35 -6.83
N SER A 41 -8.96 -8.63 -7.31
CA SER A 41 -9.86 -7.64 -7.90
C SER A 41 -11.09 -7.38 -7.02
N LYS A 42 -10.95 -7.66 -5.73
CA LYS A 42 -12.01 -7.52 -4.72
C LYS A 42 -11.76 -6.31 -3.82
N LYS A 43 -12.78 -5.95 -3.05
CA LYS A 43 -12.67 -4.87 -2.06
C LYS A 43 -11.64 -5.21 -0.97
N PRO A 44 -11.01 -4.19 -0.36
CA PRO A 44 -11.22 -2.77 -0.65
C PRO A 44 -10.58 -2.35 -1.97
N ASP A 45 -11.17 -1.33 -2.61
CA ASP A 45 -10.62 -0.75 -3.84
C ASP A 45 -9.29 -0.08 -3.54
N ILE A 46 -8.41 -0.04 -4.54
CA ILE A 46 -7.05 0.46 -4.35
C ILE A 46 -7.03 1.95 -3.94
N ASP A 47 -7.92 2.76 -4.48
CA ASP A 47 -8.02 4.17 -4.13
C ASP A 47 -8.44 4.37 -2.66
N ASN A 48 -9.32 3.53 -2.15
CA ASN A 48 -9.71 3.54 -0.73
C ASN A 48 -8.54 3.20 0.16
N VAL A 49 -7.73 2.21 -0.21
CA VAL A 49 -6.55 1.83 0.56
C VAL A 49 -5.56 2.99 0.59
N VAL A 50 -5.31 3.63 -0.55
CA VAL A 50 -4.43 4.80 -0.64
C VAL A 50 -4.92 5.89 0.31
N LYS A 51 -6.20 6.20 0.27
CA LYS A 51 -6.79 7.26 1.10
C LYS A 51 -6.64 6.96 2.60
N ILE A 52 -6.98 5.75 3.00
CA ILE A 52 -6.90 5.34 4.41
C ILE A 52 -5.46 5.41 4.93
N ILE A 53 -4.51 4.90 4.15
CA ILE A 53 -3.11 4.92 4.54
C ILE A 53 -2.57 6.35 4.58
N ALA A 54 -2.86 7.16 3.56
CA ALA A 54 -2.42 8.55 3.51
C ALA A 54 -2.94 9.34 4.71
N ASP A 55 -4.23 9.19 5.03
CA ASP A 55 -4.85 9.86 6.18
C ASP A 55 -4.23 9.39 7.50
N SER A 56 -3.95 8.10 7.64
CA SER A 56 -3.41 7.53 8.88
C SER A 56 -2.00 8.01 9.19
N LEU A 57 -1.25 8.46 8.20
CA LEU A 57 0.11 8.95 8.37
C LEU A 57 0.20 10.47 8.54
N ASN A 58 -0.93 11.18 8.43
CA ASN A 58 -0.98 12.61 8.69
C ASN A 58 -0.52 12.89 10.13
N GLU A 59 0.36 13.88 10.27
CA GLU A 59 0.95 14.28 11.55
C GLU A 59 1.78 13.18 12.22
N ILE A 60 2.14 12.13 11.49
CA ILE A 60 3.05 11.08 11.94
C ILE A 60 4.33 11.08 11.08
N ALA A 61 4.20 10.78 9.78
CA ALA A 61 5.33 10.74 8.86
C ALA A 61 5.53 12.08 8.15
N TYR A 62 4.47 12.83 7.94
CA TYR A 62 4.44 14.15 7.30
C TYR A 62 3.33 14.99 7.93
N LYS A 63 3.36 16.29 7.70
CA LYS A 63 2.36 17.18 8.27
C LYS A 63 0.99 16.97 7.62
N ASP A 64 0.97 16.84 6.28
CA ASP A 64 -0.28 16.74 5.52
C ASP A 64 -0.08 15.85 4.28
N ASP A 65 -1.07 15.04 3.96
CA ASP A 65 -1.07 14.17 2.79
C ASP A 65 -1.10 14.94 1.46
N THR A 66 -1.38 16.25 1.49
CA THR A 66 -1.21 17.12 0.33
C THR A 66 0.24 17.16 -0.18
N GLN A 67 1.20 16.74 0.65
CA GLN A 67 2.60 16.65 0.26
C GLN A 67 2.84 15.47 -0.72
N ILE A 68 1.94 14.51 -0.77
CA ILE A 68 2.07 13.34 -1.65
C ILE A 68 1.71 13.77 -3.08
N VAL A 69 2.70 13.75 -3.96
CA VAL A 69 2.57 14.18 -5.36
C VAL A 69 2.68 13.02 -6.34
N GLU A 70 3.16 11.86 -5.89
CA GLU A 70 3.25 10.64 -6.70
C GLU A 70 2.79 9.45 -5.85
N VAL A 71 1.97 8.59 -6.45
CA VAL A 71 1.52 7.36 -5.80
C VAL A 71 1.64 6.20 -6.79
N VAL A 72 2.25 5.12 -6.34
CA VAL A 72 2.23 3.83 -7.03
C VAL A 72 1.59 2.84 -6.07
N ALA A 73 0.45 2.30 -6.44
CA ALA A 73 -0.27 1.36 -5.59
C ALA A 73 -0.60 0.09 -6.36
N SER A 74 -0.37 -1.05 -5.73
CA SER A 74 -0.55 -2.36 -6.36
C SER A 74 -1.18 -3.34 -5.40
N LYS A 75 -1.93 -4.29 -5.94
CA LYS A 75 -2.55 -5.37 -5.19
C LYS A 75 -1.95 -6.69 -5.61
N TYR A 76 -1.63 -7.52 -4.62
CA TYR A 76 -1.06 -8.85 -4.82
C TYR A 76 -1.71 -9.84 -3.87
N TYR A 77 -1.53 -11.12 -4.14
CA TYR A 77 -1.80 -12.18 -3.17
C TYR A 77 -0.50 -12.59 -2.48
N SER A 78 -0.60 -13.01 -1.23
CA SER A 78 0.54 -13.53 -0.48
C SER A 78 0.08 -14.48 0.59
N ASP A 79 0.95 -15.41 0.96
CA ASP A 79 0.74 -16.26 2.13
C ASP A 79 0.81 -15.44 3.44
N LYS A 80 1.39 -14.24 3.38
CA LYS A 80 1.47 -13.30 4.51
C LYS A 80 0.75 -11.99 4.13
N PRO A 81 -0.57 -11.90 4.39
CA PRO A 81 -1.32 -10.69 4.07
C PRO A 81 -0.81 -9.50 4.88
N ARG A 82 -0.62 -8.38 4.19
CA ARG A 82 -0.09 -7.16 4.80
C ARG A 82 -0.20 -5.99 3.84
N VAL A 83 0.08 -4.80 4.34
CA VAL A 83 0.29 -3.60 3.51
C VAL A 83 1.72 -3.11 3.74
N GLU A 84 2.45 -2.95 2.65
CA GLU A 84 3.78 -2.33 2.70
C GLU A 84 3.68 -0.91 2.20
N VAL A 85 4.26 0.02 2.95
CA VAL A 85 4.25 1.45 2.62
C VAL A 85 5.70 1.92 2.52
N ILE A 86 6.03 2.54 1.39
CA ILE A 86 7.33 3.14 1.17
C ILE A 86 7.11 4.62 0.87
N LEU A 87 7.73 5.48 1.65
CA LEU A 87 7.70 6.93 1.44
C LEU A 87 9.09 7.38 1.02
N GLU A 88 9.14 8.19 -0.04
CA GLU A 88 10.38 8.71 -0.58
C GLU A 88 10.25 10.20 -0.85
N ASP A 89 11.34 10.93 -0.64
CA ASP A 89 11.40 12.35 -1.01
C ASP A 89 11.43 12.48 -2.54
N VAL A 90 10.68 13.42 -3.07
CA VAL A 90 10.71 13.79 -4.49
C VAL A 90 11.56 15.04 -4.60
N ILE A 91 12.59 14.96 -5.41
CA ILE A 91 13.55 16.06 -5.60
C ILE A 91 13.15 16.91 -6.78
#